data_f1d3426f4f6d757032cccb8a62366c2c
#
_entry.id   f1d3426f4f6d757032cccb8a62366c2c
#
_cell.length_a   1.000
_cell.length_b   1.000
_cell.length_c   1.000
_cell.angle_alpha   90.00
_cell.angle_beta   90.00
_cell.angle_gamma   90.00
#
_symmetry.space_group_name_H-M   'P 1'
#
loop_
_entity.id
_entity.type
_entity.pdbx_description
1 polymer ?
#
loop_
_entity_poly.entity_id
_entity_poly.type
_entity_poly.pdbx_seq_one_letter_code
_entity_poly.pdbx_strand_id
1 'polypeptide(L)'
;MSLHEGGPVWLFAYGSLIWRPECNSVERQRARVHGYHRGLYLWSHEHRGTPECPGLVFGLDRGGSCSGFAYRLDESNLDDSLMALWMREMPFPAYRPHWLSCRLGDGSKVQALGFVLERHLPCYAGNLPDTLLSQILASAKGRYGTTRDYVEQTLNALRSHQMPDRNLEARFRRCHNLREV
;
A
#
# COMPACT_ATOMS: atom_id res chain seq x y z
N MET A 1 -6.85 -13.61 17.06
CA MET A 1 -7.02 -13.62 15.60
C MET A 1 -7.06 -15.08 15.19
N SER A 2 -8.20 -15.61 14.74
CA SER A 2 -8.28 -17.01 14.28
C SER A 2 -7.46 -17.12 13.00
N LEU A 3 -6.32 -17.81 13.07
CA LEU A 3 -5.54 -18.19 11.91
C LEU A 3 -6.40 -19.09 11.05
N HIS A 4 -6.35 -18.92 9.73
CA HIS A 4 -7.08 -19.71 8.75
C HIS A 4 -6.96 -21.21 9.05
N GLU A 5 -8.06 -21.92 9.24
CA GLU A 5 -8.05 -23.36 9.38
C GLU A 5 -7.58 -23.99 8.05
N GLY A 6 -6.29 -24.31 7.94
CA GLY A 6 -5.75 -25.31 7.02
C GLY A 6 -5.68 -24.99 5.52
N GLY A 7 -5.58 -23.72 5.11
CA GLY A 7 -5.42 -23.34 3.70
C GLY A 7 -4.19 -22.45 3.45
N PRO A 8 -3.79 -22.23 2.16
CA PRO A 8 -2.65 -21.38 1.83
C PRO A 8 -2.89 -19.94 2.27
N VAL A 9 -1.87 -19.32 2.89
CA VAL A 9 -1.91 -17.92 3.32
C VAL A 9 -1.52 -17.02 2.15
N TRP A 10 -2.42 -16.09 1.83
CA TRP A 10 -2.19 -15.07 0.82
C TRP A 10 -1.98 -13.70 1.46
N LEU A 11 -1.10 -12.88 0.87
CA LEU A 11 -0.85 -11.48 1.24
C LEU A 11 -1.29 -10.56 0.10
N PHE A 12 -2.11 -9.54 0.38
CA PHE A 12 -2.50 -8.54 -0.59
C PHE A 12 -1.57 -7.32 -0.54
N ALA A 13 -0.84 -7.10 -1.62
CA ALA A 13 0.09 -6.00 -1.81
C ALA A 13 -0.52 -4.88 -2.66
N TYR A 14 -0.58 -3.67 -2.12
CA TYR A 14 -1.16 -2.50 -2.78
C TYR A 14 -0.22 -1.27 -2.82
N GLY A 15 0.89 -1.29 -2.09
CA GLY A 15 1.90 -0.22 -1.99
C GLY A 15 3.28 -0.69 -2.43
N SER A 16 4.30 -0.42 -1.61
CA SER A 16 5.69 -0.77 -1.92
C SER A 16 5.95 -2.27 -2.15
N LEU A 17 5.15 -3.14 -1.55
CA LEU A 17 5.23 -4.59 -1.78
C LEU A 17 4.97 -4.99 -3.25
N ILE A 18 4.40 -4.11 -4.09
CA ILE A 18 4.23 -4.37 -5.52
C ILE A 18 5.57 -4.41 -6.25
N TRP A 19 6.50 -3.52 -5.89
CA TRP A 19 7.80 -3.37 -6.54
C TRP A 19 8.99 -3.76 -5.65
N ARG A 20 8.74 -3.94 -4.36
CA ARG A 20 9.70 -4.43 -3.37
C ARG A 20 9.03 -5.49 -2.48
N PRO A 21 8.77 -6.69 -3.04
CA PRO A 21 8.10 -7.78 -2.31
C PRO A 21 9.07 -8.46 -1.35
N GLU A 22 9.26 -7.92 -0.17
CA GLU A 22 10.11 -8.51 0.87
C GLU A 22 9.34 -9.61 1.62
N CYS A 23 8.83 -10.61 0.88
CA CYS A 23 8.19 -11.79 1.44
C CYS A 23 8.57 -13.05 0.63
N ASN A 24 8.77 -14.17 1.31
CA ASN A 24 8.95 -15.46 0.67
C ASN A 24 7.60 -15.94 0.16
N SER A 25 7.44 -16.00 -1.15
CA SER A 25 6.20 -16.42 -1.79
C SER A 25 6.48 -17.43 -2.90
N VAL A 26 5.62 -18.43 -2.98
CA VAL A 26 5.69 -19.49 -4.01
C VAL A 26 4.85 -19.17 -5.24
N GLU A 27 3.96 -18.16 -5.13
CA GLU A 27 3.10 -17.74 -6.22
C GLU A 27 2.76 -16.25 -6.09
N ARG A 28 2.61 -15.57 -7.23
CA ARG A 28 2.15 -14.17 -7.33
C ARG A 28 1.12 -14.05 -8.44
N GLN A 29 -0.04 -13.53 -8.12
CA GLN A 29 -1.08 -13.23 -9.10
C GLN A 29 -1.55 -11.79 -9.01
N ARG A 30 -1.98 -11.21 -10.14
CA ARG A 30 -2.74 -9.96 -10.11
C ARG A 30 -4.03 -10.20 -9.34
N ALA A 31 -4.38 -9.24 -8.49
CA ALA A 31 -5.54 -9.38 -7.64
C ALA A 31 -6.29 -8.04 -7.51
N ARG A 32 -7.59 -8.11 -7.25
CA ARG A 32 -8.44 -6.97 -6.98
C ARG A 32 -9.28 -7.20 -5.74
N VAL A 33 -9.28 -6.23 -4.87
CA VAL A 33 -10.19 -6.14 -3.72
C VAL A 33 -11.29 -5.12 -4.01
N HIS A 34 -12.50 -5.39 -3.53
CA HIS A 34 -13.62 -4.45 -3.53
C HIS A 34 -13.89 -3.97 -2.10
N GLY A 35 -14.47 -2.77 -1.97
CA GLY A 35 -14.73 -2.17 -0.66
C GLY A 35 -13.54 -1.43 -0.07
N TYR A 36 -12.40 -1.38 -0.77
CA TYR A 36 -11.20 -0.65 -0.36
C TYR A 36 -10.52 0.01 -1.57
N HIS A 37 -9.85 1.12 -1.33
CA HIS A 37 -9.04 1.82 -2.34
C HIS A 37 -7.70 2.26 -1.75
N ARG A 38 -6.70 2.43 -2.61
CA ARG A 38 -5.38 2.96 -2.27
C ARG A 38 -5.39 4.48 -2.30
N GLY A 39 -4.70 5.12 -1.33
CA GLY A 39 -4.42 6.54 -1.36
C GLY A 39 -3.26 6.92 -0.46
N LEU A 40 -2.75 8.13 -0.62
CA LEU A 40 -1.71 8.71 0.23
C LEU A 40 -2.36 9.24 1.52
N TYR A 41 -2.64 8.35 2.45
CA TYR A 41 -3.46 8.62 3.63
C TYR A 41 -2.72 8.44 4.95
N LEU A 42 -1.45 8.06 4.92
CA LEU A 42 -0.66 7.80 6.11
C LEU A 42 0.53 8.73 6.19
N TRP A 43 0.66 9.47 7.29
CA TRP A 43 1.85 10.27 7.59
C TRP A 43 3.09 9.38 7.76
N SER A 44 4.19 9.80 7.19
CA SER A 44 5.49 9.14 7.28
C SER A 44 6.53 10.11 7.82
N HIS A 45 6.91 9.92 9.08
CA HIS A 45 7.88 10.75 9.79
C HIS A 45 9.32 10.21 9.74
N GLU A 46 9.53 9.06 9.10
CA GLU A 46 10.85 8.42 9.01
C GLU A 46 11.16 7.94 7.58
N HIS A 47 10.25 7.20 6.96
CA HIS A 47 10.53 6.51 5.70
C HIS A 47 10.55 7.46 4.51
N ARG A 48 9.56 8.36 4.40
CA ARG A 48 9.35 9.27 3.27
C ARG A 48 9.29 10.74 3.64
N GLY A 49 9.56 11.05 4.90
CA GLY A 49 9.65 12.37 5.49
C GLY A 49 10.41 12.32 6.80
N THR A 50 10.44 13.44 7.50
CA THR A 50 10.96 13.61 8.88
C THR A 50 9.85 14.15 9.78
N PRO A 51 10.04 14.20 11.12
CA PRO A 51 9.08 14.86 12.00
C PRO A 51 8.80 16.32 11.63
N GLU A 52 9.81 17.05 11.14
CA GLU A 52 9.71 18.47 10.76
C GLU A 52 9.12 18.67 9.36
N CYS A 53 9.29 17.68 8.47
CA CYS A 53 8.77 17.68 7.10
C CYS A 53 8.16 16.31 6.78
N PRO A 54 6.95 16.01 7.30
CA PRO A 54 6.32 14.71 7.13
C PRO A 54 6.01 14.40 5.67
N GLY A 55 6.31 13.18 5.27
CA GLY A 55 5.90 12.65 3.98
C GLY A 55 4.61 11.84 4.09
N LEU A 56 4.26 11.18 2.99
CA LEU A 56 3.09 10.31 2.91
C LEU A 56 3.44 8.94 2.32
N VAL A 57 2.74 7.93 2.79
CA VAL A 57 2.74 6.59 2.20
C VAL A 57 1.32 6.11 1.93
N PHE A 58 1.23 5.08 1.08
CA PHE A 58 -0.07 4.50 0.75
C PHE A 58 -0.67 3.75 1.91
N GLY A 59 -1.97 3.94 2.06
CA GLY A 59 -2.82 3.14 2.89
C GLY A 59 -4.02 2.61 2.11
N LEU A 60 -4.56 1.50 2.57
CA LEU A 60 -5.78 0.90 2.06
C LEU A 60 -6.94 1.41 2.92
N ASP A 61 -7.78 2.26 2.34
CA ASP A 61 -8.93 2.85 3.02
C ASP A 61 -10.25 2.31 2.47
N ARG A 62 -11.32 2.43 3.23
CA ARG A 62 -12.64 1.89 2.90
C ARG A 62 -13.28 2.60 1.71
N GLY A 63 -13.99 1.83 0.88
CA GLY A 63 -14.70 2.29 -0.32
C GLY A 63 -13.96 1.97 -1.62
N GLY A 64 -14.69 1.90 -2.72
CA GLY A 64 -14.13 1.68 -4.05
C GLY A 64 -13.54 0.30 -4.31
N SER A 65 -12.44 0.25 -5.03
CA SER A 65 -11.69 -0.98 -5.32
C SER A 65 -10.20 -0.68 -5.51
N CYS A 66 -9.36 -1.67 -5.23
CA CYS A 66 -7.92 -1.58 -5.37
C CYS A 66 -7.38 -2.79 -6.14
N SER A 67 -6.58 -2.52 -7.17
CA SER A 67 -5.81 -3.55 -7.86
C SER A 67 -4.39 -3.61 -7.30
N GLY A 68 -3.84 -4.80 -7.19
CA GLY A 68 -2.52 -5.07 -6.65
C GLY A 68 -2.10 -6.52 -6.94
N PHE A 69 -1.22 -7.05 -6.10
CA PHE A 69 -0.85 -8.45 -6.16
C PHE A 69 -1.34 -9.22 -4.94
N ALA A 70 -1.71 -10.47 -5.15
CA ALA A 70 -1.81 -11.48 -4.12
C ALA A 70 -0.57 -12.38 -4.20
N TYR A 71 0.15 -12.50 -3.09
CA TYR A 71 1.29 -13.38 -2.91
C TYR A 71 0.87 -14.58 -2.06
N ARG A 72 1.01 -15.79 -2.56
CA ARG A 72 0.87 -17.01 -1.77
C ARG A 72 2.17 -17.25 -1.02
N LEU A 73 2.13 -17.12 0.29
CA LEU A 73 3.30 -17.26 1.13
C LEU A 73 3.78 -18.72 1.15
N ASP A 74 5.09 -18.89 1.30
CA ASP A 74 5.70 -20.21 1.45
C ASP A 74 5.36 -20.78 2.84
N GLU A 75 4.65 -21.89 2.88
CA GLU A 75 4.25 -22.55 4.11
C GLU A 75 5.44 -23.06 4.94
N SER A 76 6.56 -23.37 4.26
CA SER A 76 7.79 -23.85 4.94
C SER A 76 8.45 -22.79 5.82
N ASN A 77 8.17 -21.49 5.55
CA ASN A 77 8.71 -20.34 6.28
C ASN A 77 7.61 -19.33 6.65
N LEU A 78 6.39 -19.80 6.88
CA LEU A 78 5.22 -18.94 7.08
C LEU A 78 5.36 -18.03 8.30
N ASP A 79 5.78 -18.57 9.43
CA ASP A 79 5.92 -17.83 10.69
C ASP A 79 6.98 -16.73 10.56
N ASP A 80 8.14 -17.02 9.98
CA ASP A 80 9.19 -16.03 9.74
C ASP A 80 8.73 -14.94 8.75
N SER A 81 8.02 -15.33 7.71
CA SER A 81 7.46 -14.39 6.71
C SER A 81 6.41 -13.48 7.34
N LEU A 82 5.50 -14.02 8.16
CA LEU A 82 4.50 -13.23 8.87
C LEU A 82 5.13 -12.32 9.92
N MET A 83 6.16 -12.78 10.63
CA MET A 83 6.90 -11.97 11.59
C MET A 83 7.62 -10.81 10.89
N ALA A 84 8.31 -11.07 9.79
CA ALA A 84 9.00 -10.03 9.01
C ALA A 84 8.01 -8.98 8.46
N LEU A 85 6.86 -9.41 7.93
CA LEU A 85 5.78 -8.52 7.50
C LEU A 85 5.22 -7.72 8.67
N TRP A 86 5.01 -8.35 9.82
CA TRP A 86 4.54 -7.67 11.02
C TRP A 86 5.50 -6.59 11.48
N MET A 87 6.79 -6.91 11.58
CA MET A 87 7.84 -5.94 11.96
C MET A 87 7.99 -4.80 10.95
N ARG A 88 7.69 -5.05 9.68
CA ARG A 88 7.72 -4.03 8.62
C ARG A 88 6.49 -3.12 8.63
N GLU A 89 5.28 -3.69 8.74
CA GLU A 89 4.03 -2.95 8.56
C GLU A 89 3.47 -2.41 9.88
N MET A 90 3.87 -3.00 11.02
CA MET A 90 3.34 -2.69 12.35
C MET A 90 4.35 -2.08 13.35
N PRO A 91 5.42 -1.37 12.92
CA PRO A 91 6.31 -0.68 13.87
C PRO A 91 5.56 0.40 14.66
N PHE A 92 4.49 0.94 14.07
CA PHE A 92 3.52 1.82 14.73
C PHE A 92 2.11 1.29 14.47
N PRO A 93 1.13 1.52 15.36
CA PRO A 93 -0.25 1.04 15.20
C PRO A 93 -0.99 1.85 14.12
N ALA A 94 -0.47 1.83 12.87
CA ALA A 94 -1.03 2.56 11.73
C ALA A 94 -2.07 1.75 10.96
N TYR A 95 -1.96 0.45 11.04
CA TYR A 95 -2.77 -0.48 10.28
C TYR A 95 -3.43 -1.52 11.19
N ARG A 96 -4.54 -2.05 10.70
CA ARG A 96 -5.13 -3.28 11.24
C ARG A 96 -5.06 -4.37 10.19
N PRO A 97 -4.55 -5.57 10.52
CA PRO A 97 -4.59 -6.72 9.62
C PRO A 97 -6.04 -7.17 9.42
N HIS A 98 -6.43 -7.36 8.16
CA HIS A 98 -7.74 -7.85 7.75
C HIS A 98 -7.62 -8.95 6.72
N TRP A 99 -8.51 -9.94 6.79
CA TRP A 99 -8.71 -10.87 5.68
C TRP A 99 -9.58 -10.20 4.63
N LEU A 100 -9.02 -10.02 3.44
CA LEU A 100 -9.65 -9.36 2.31
C LEU A 100 -10.05 -10.39 1.26
N SER A 101 -11.29 -10.34 0.79
CA SER A 101 -11.70 -11.14 -0.36
C SER A 101 -11.09 -10.57 -1.63
N CYS A 102 -10.09 -11.25 -2.17
CA CYS A 102 -9.37 -10.90 -3.39
C CYS A 102 -9.87 -11.73 -4.56
N ARG A 103 -10.21 -11.07 -5.68
CA ARG A 103 -10.41 -11.75 -6.96
C ARG A 103 -9.07 -11.78 -7.70
N LEU A 104 -8.59 -12.98 -8.03
CA LEU A 104 -7.34 -13.21 -8.75
C LEU A 104 -7.50 -12.99 -10.25
N GLY A 105 -6.37 -12.91 -10.96
CA GLY A 105 -6.34 -12.69 -12.41
C GLY A 105 -6.98 -13.81 -13.23
N ASP A 106 -7.01 -15.04 -12.72
CA ASP A 106 -7.68 -16.20 -13.29
C ASP A 106 -9.20 -16.25 -13.00
N GLY A 107 -9.71 -15.27 -12.22
CA GLY A 107 -11.11 -15.17 -11.83
C GLY A 107 -11.46 -15.87 -10.52
N SER A 108 -10.57 -16.66 -9.95
CA SER A 108 -10.76 -17.31 -8.65
C SER A 108 -10.79 -16.28 -7.50
N LYS A 109 -11.23 -16.69 -6.32
CA LYS A 109 -11.28 -15.85 -5.11
C LYS A 109 -10.46 -16.50 -4.00
N VAL A 110 -9.68 -15.66 -3.31
CA VAL A 110 -8.92 -16.05 -2.13
C VAL A 110 -9.14 -15.06 -0.99
N GLN A 111 -8.93 -15.52 0.24
CA GLN A 111 -8.81 -14.64 1.39
C GLN A 111 -7.33 -14.27 1.55
N ALA A 112 -7.01 -13.00 1.41
CA ALA A 112 -5.64 -12.50 1.56
C ALA A 112 -5.52 -11.58 2.77
N LEU A 113 -4.45 -11.72 3.53
CA LEU A 113 -4.09 -10.78 4.58
C LEU A 113 -3.77 -9.42 3.93
N GLY A 114 -4.40 -8.37 4.38
CA GLY A 114 -4.12 -7.00 3.97
C GLY A 114 -4.06 -6.08 5.17
N PHE A 115 -3.32 -4.99 5.04
CA PHE A 115 -3.15 -3.99 6.08
C PHE A 115 -4.03 -2.78 5.77
N VAL A 116 -5.10 -2.60 6.55
CA VAL A 116 -6.12 -1.57 6.36
C VAL A 116 -5.89 -0.44 7.34
N LEU A 117 -6.10 0.81 6.89
CA LEU A 117 -5.96 2.00 7.72
C LEU A 117 -7.04 2.08 8.82
N GLU A 118 -6.63 2.59 9.96
CA GLU A 118 -7.53 2.98 11.05
C GLU A 118 -7.64 4.51 11.07
N ARG A 119 -8.81 5.04 10.65
CA ARG A 119 -9.04 6.49 10.48
C ARG A 119 -8.97 7.32 11.76
N HIS A 120 -9.13 6.68 12.93
CA HIS A 120 -9.09 7.36 14.23
C HIS A 120 -7.66 7.57 14.76
N LEU A 121 -6.64 6.98 14.12
CA LEU A 121 -5.26 7.08 14.56
C LEU A 121 -4.60 8.40 14.10
N PRO A 122 -3.70 8.99 14.92
CA PRO A 122 -3.03 10.25 14.59
C PRO A 122 -2.20 10.21 13.30
N CYS A 123 -1.75 9.03 12.87
CA CYS A 123 -1.02 8.84 11.64
C CYS A 123 -1.90 8.89 10.37
N TYR A 124 -3.24 8.88 10.51
CA TYR A 124 -4.15 9.02 9.38
C TYR A 124 -4.21 10.47 8.91
N ALA A 125 -3.68 10.73 7.70
CA ALA A 125 -3.66 12.06 7.09
C ALA A 125 -5.00 12.44 6.42
N GLY A 126 -5.80 11.44 6.08
CA GLY A 126 -7.04 11.64 5.34
C GLY A 126 -6.83 12.12 3.90
N ASN A 127 -7.89 12.65 3.31
CA ASN A 127 -7.84 13.18 1.95
C ASN A 127 -7.39 14.64 1.96
N LEU A 128 -6.08 14.88 1.88
CA LEU A 128 -5.49 16.21 1.87
C LEU A 128 -5.88 17.00 0.60
N PRO A 129 -5.96 18.34 0.65
CA PRO A 129 -6.08 19.18 -0.53
C PRO A 129 -4.89 18.97 -1.50
N ASP A 130 -5.14 19.06 -2.81
CA ASP A 130 -4.10 18.85 -3.83
C ASP A 130 -2.95 19.88 -3.70
N THR A 131 -3.21 21.10 -3.19
CA THR A 131 -2.17 22.10 -2.89
C THR A 131 -1.19 21.64 -1.83
N LEU A 132 -1.69 21.11 -0.70
CA LEU A 132 -0.85 20.60 0.37
C LEU A 132 -0.11 19.33 -0.08
N LEU A 133 -0.81 18.43 -0.81
CA LEU A 133 -0.17 17.24 -1.37
C LEU A 133 0.96 17.61 -2.34
N SER A 134 0.79 18.64 -3.17
CA SER A 134 1.82 19.16 -4.07
C SER A 134 3.07 19.63 -3.29
N GLN A 135 2.88 20.34 -2.16
CA GLN A 135 3.98 20.77 -1.29
C GLN A 135 4.74 19.57 -0.70
N ILE A 136 4.00 18.58 -0.17
CA ILE A 136 4.61 17.37 0.39
C ILE A 136 5.40 16.59 -0.67
N LEU A 137 4.84 16.42 -1.87
CA LEU A 137 5.53 15.79 -2.99
C LEU A 137 6.79 16.55 -3.43
N ALA A 138 6.85 17.86 -3.13
CA ALA A 138 7.98 18.70 -3.43
C ALA A 138 9.13 18.58 -2.45
N SER A 139 8.83 18.51 -1.17
CA SER A 139 9.80 18.75 -0.09
C SER A 139 10.09 17.52 0.76
N ALA A 140 9.09 16.64 0.96
CA ALA A 140 9.21 15.55 1.92
C ALA A 140 10.19 14.47 1.45
N LYS A 141 11.23 14.24 2.24
CA LYS A 141 12.25 13.22 2.03
C LYS A 141 12.60 12.56 3.37
N GLY A 142 12.58 11.25 3.40
CA GLY A 142 12.97 10.44 4.54
C GLY A 142 14.09 9.46 4.22
N ARG A 143 14.29 8.49 5.12
CA ARG A 143 15.35 7.49 5.06
C ARG A 143 15.35 6.67 3.74
N TYR A 144 14.19 6.39 3.18
CA TYR A 144 14.05 5.60 1.95
C TYR A 144 13.74 6.44 0.69
N GLY A 145 14.01 7.74 0.72
CA GLY A 145 13.79 8.65 -0.40
C GLY A 145 12.56 9.54 -0.23
N THR A 146 12.15 10.20 -1.31
CA THR A 146 11.04 11.16 -1.27
C THR A 146 9.66 10.49 -1.33
N THR A 147 8.63 11.21 -0.88
CA THR A 147 7.23 10.80 -1.12
C THR A 147 6.95 10.70 -2.62
N ARG A 148 7.52 11.59 -3.44
CA ARG A 148 7.39 11.57 -4.90
C ARG A 148 7.92 10.27 -5.50
N ASP A 149 9.18 9.91 -5.22
CA ASP A 149 9.79 8.68 -5.73
C ASP A 149 8.95 7.45 -5.40
N TYR A 150 8.39 7.41 -4.18
CA TYR A 150 7.54 6.33 -3.72
C TYR A 150 6.24 6.20 -4.56
N VAL A 151 5.61 7.34 -4.86
CA VAL A 151 4.41 7.37 -5.72
C VAL A 151 4.76 6.95 -7.14
N GLU A 152 5.82 7.51 -7.72
CA GLU A 152 6.25 7.21 -9.10
C GLU A 152 6.62 5.74 -9.26
N GLN A 153 7.38 5.16 -8.34
CA GLN A 153 7.73 3.73 -8.35
C GLN A 153 6.47 2.86 -8.32
N THR A 154 5.49 3.20 -7.47
CA THR A 154 4.24 2.45 -7.38
C THR A 154 3.41 2.58 -8.67
N LEU A 155 3.27 3.79 -9.23
CA LEU A 155 2.55 4.02 -10.48
C LEU A 155 3.20 3.28 -11.66
N ASN A 156 4.53 3.33 -11.76
CA ASN A 156 5.29 2.64 -12.80
C ASN A 156 5.13 1.12 -12.70
N ALA A 157 5.22 0.56 -11.49
CA ALA A 157 5.00 -0.85 -11.26
C ALA A 157 3.56 -1.29 -11.61
N LEU A 158 2.56 -0.50 -11.24
CA LEU A 158 1.17 -0.77 -11.61
C LEU A 158 0.96 -0.77 -13.13
N ARG A 159 1.55 0.20 -13.84
CA ARG A 159 1.46 0.28 -15.30
C ARG A 159 2.15 -0.91 -15.98
N SER A 160 3.38 -1.25 -15.56
CA SER A 160 4.14 -2.36 -16.14
C SER A 160 3.43 -3.70 -15.99
N HIS A 161 2.59 -3.83 -14.96
CA HIS A 161 1.78 -5.02 -14.72
C HIS A 161 0.32 -4.91 -15.22
N GLN A 162 0.00 -3.91 -16.06
CA GLN A 162 -1.33 -3.70 -16.63
C GLN A 162 -2.45 -3.54 -15.57
N MET A 163 -2.12 -2.88 -14.48
CA MET A 163 -3.04 -2.54 -13.38
C MET A 163 -3.07 -1.03 -13.11
N PRO A 164 -3.25 -0.15 -14.11
CA PRO A 164 -3.16 1.29 -13.90
C PRO A 164 -4.20 1.78 -12.90
N ASP A 165 -3.78 2.63 -11.96
CA ASP A 165 -4.66 3.33 -11.03
C ASP A 165 -4.94 4.74 -11.57
N ARG A 166 -5.96 4.85 -12.43
CA ARG A 166 -6.28 6.09 -13.14
C ARG A 166 -6.60 7.27 -12.20
N ASN A 167 -7.21 6.99 -11.05
CA ASN A 167 -7.56 8.04 -10.08
C ASN A 167 -6.29 8.59 -9.40
N LEU A 168 -5.40 7.70 -8.98
CA LEU A 168 -4.12 8.07 -8.39
C LEU A 168 -3.25 8.82 -9.41
N GLU A 169 -3.18 8.33 -10.65
CA GLU A 169 -2.44 8.99 -11.74
C GLU A 169 -2.97 10.39 -12.05
N ALA A 170 -4.28 10.54 -12.14
CA ALA A 170 -4.90 11.83 -12.38
C ALA A 170 -4.62 12.82 -11.25
N ARG A 171 -4.71 12.36 -10.00
CA ARG A 171 -4.41 13.18 -8.83
C ARG A 171 -2.92 13.58 -8.80
N PHE A 172 -2.03 12.64 -9.04
CA PHE A 172 -0.58 12.91 -9.07
C PHE A 172 -0.21 13.93 -10.14
N ARG A 173 -0.79 13.84 -11.34
CA ARG A 173 -0.61 14.83 -12.42
C ARG A 173 -1.11 16.23 -12.02
N ARG A 174 -2.30 16.34 -11.41
CA ARG A 174 -2.80 17.65 -10.93
C ARG A 174 -1.84 18.28 -9.93
N CYS A 175 -1.36 17.50 -8.95
CA CYS A 175 -0.39 18.00 -7.97
C CYS A 175 0.96 18.41 -8.60
N HIS A 176 1.35 17.77 -9.69
CA HIS A 176 2.56 18.16 -10.44
C HIS A 176 2.37 19.52 -11.10
N ASN A 177 1.26 19.72 -11.80
CA ASN A 177 0.98 20.96 -12.54
C ASN A 177 0.81 22.18 -11.64
N LEU A 178 0.36 22.01 -10.39
CA LEU A 178 0.26 23.09 -9.39
C LEU A 178 1.63 23.68 -8.97
N ARG A 179 2.76 23.09 -9.41
CA ARG A 179 4.12 23.55 -9.11
C ARG A 179 4.72 24.39 -10.23
N GLU A 180 4.12 24.36 -11.42
CA GLU A 180 4.60 25.07 -12.61
C GLU A 180 3.95 26.45 -12.77
N VAL A 181 3.10 26.86 -11.82
CA VAL A 181 2.44 28.14 -11.70
C VAL A 181 3.00 28.90 -10.49
#